data_cd7c4948bec702d302cc4caebbcf7711
#
_entry.id   cd7c4948bec702d302cc4caebbcf7711
#
_cell.length_a   1.000
_cell.length_b   1.000
_cell.length_c   1.000
_cell.angle_alpha   90.00
_cell.angle_beta   90.00
_cell.angle_gamma   90.00
#
_symmetry.space_group_name_H-M   'P 1'
#
loop_
_entity.id
_entity.type
_entity.pdbx_description
1 polymer ?
#
loop_
_entity_poly.entity_id
_entity_poly.type
_entity_poly.pdbx_seq_one_letter_code
_entity_poly.pdbx_strand_id
1 'polypeptide(L)'
;DQPQNRWKWQRSQLWQTCEDLYTQSYVLPYLVPMLENAGACVMLPRERDVQKYEILADNDAAGQYREEEGPEKWQPGGMGFAHVQQVYTTGQNPFRDGTTRRVRSVTGGAESRAVWTADIPERGEYAVYVSYDSTPQNADDAQYTVHHLGGDSSFAVNQTMGGGTWIYLGRFLLDAGSQEVVTLTNRSRQAGRIVSADAVKIGGGYGNIARTVCDSLRRPGMVCHLETSGYPRFCEGARYWLQWAGFDEKVYSPKENRDDYKDDYMSRAHWVNALTGGSERMPDSAGLRIPVDMALAFHSDAGVRLNDDIIGTLGIFYTRENKGKFEGGADRYRSRDLTDIVMTQIV
;
A
#
# COMPACT_ATOMS: atom_id res chain seq x y z
N ASP A 1 -16.76 -0.90 -6.49
CA ASP A 1 -17.04 -1.04 -7.91
C ASP A 1 -17.78 0.18 -8.46
N GLN A 2 -17.43 0.65 -9.65
CA GLN A 2 -18.00 1.88 -10.25
C GLN A 2 -18.42 1.67 -11.70
N PRO A 3 -19.44 0.87 -11.98
CA PRO A 3 -19.97 0.79 -13.32
C PRO A 3 -20.76 2.07 -13.64
N GLN A 4 -20.63 2.57 -14.87
CA GLN A 4 -21.40 3.72 -15.37
C GLN A 4 -21.30 4.99 -14.49
N ASN A 5 -20.10 5.25 -13.89
CA ASN A 5 -19.81 6.41 -13.05
C ASN A 5 -20.62 6.48 -11.74
N ARG A 6 -21.04 5.35 -11.20
CA ARG A 6 -21.71 5.26 -9.90
C ARG A 6 -21.00 4.27 -9.00
N TRP A 7 -20.67 4.68 -7.81
CA TRP A 7 -20.15 3.81 -6.77
C TRP A 7 -21.22 2.83 -6.29
N LYS A 8 -20.91 1.54 -6.26
CA LYS A 8 -21.77 0.49 -5.72
C LYS A 8 -20.93 -0.67 -5.21
N TRP A 9 -21.54 -1.46 -4.36
CA TRP A 9 -20.97 -2.75 -4.01
C TRP A 9 -20.97 -3.69 -5.22
N GLN A 10 -19.94 -4.53 -5.32
CA GLN A 10 -19.82 -5.54 -6.39
C GLN A 10 -20.98 -6.53 -6.34
N ARG A 11 -21.42 -6.90 -5.15
CA ARG A 11 -22.56 -7.78 -4.91
C ARG A 11 -23.65 -7.06 -4.11
N SER A 12 -24.89 -7.52 -4.25
CA SER A 12 -25.98 -7.05 -3.42
C SER A 12 -25.71 -7.37 -1.96
N GLN A 13 -26.08 -6.46 -1.08
CA GLN A 13 -26.00 -6.69 0.35
C GLN A 13 -26.94 -7.84 0.75
N LEU A 14 -26.41 -8.82 1.46
CA LEU A 14 -27.16 -9.94 2.03
C LEU A 14 -27.03 -9.91 3.56
N TRP A 15 -28.13 -10.06 4.26
CA TRP A 15 -28.14 -10.20 5.74
C TRP A 15 -27.37 -9.08 6.48
N GLN A 16 -27.44 -7.85 6.01
CA GLN A 16 -26.68 -6.69 6.53
C GLN A 16 -25.15 -6.78 6.32
N THR A 17 -24.67 -7.72 5.54
CA THR A 17 -23.27 -7.85 5.15
C THR A 17 -23.12 -7.71 3.65
N CYS A 18 -21.95 -7.39 3.17
CA CYS A 18 -21.64 -7.41 1.77
C CYS A 18 -20.37 -8.21 1.50
N GLU A 19 -20.34 -8.90 0.38
CA GLU A 19 -19.23 -9.78 -0.01
C GLU A 19 -17.91 -9.00 -0.12
N ASP A 20 -17.97 -7.76 -0.56
CA ASP A 20 -16.80 -6.88 -0.70
C ASP A 20 -16.03 -6.69 0.61
N LEU A 21 -16.70 -6.78 1.76
CA LEU A 21 -16.13 -6.62 3.10
C LEU A 21 -15.96 -7.95 3.85
N TYR A 22 -16.68 -8.98 3.43
CA TYR A 22 -16.74 -10.24 4.17
C TYR A 22 -15.35 -10.86 4.35
N THR A 23 -14.58 -11.00 3.28
CA THR A 23 -13.24 -11.57 3.35
C THR A 23 -12.28 -10.71 4.17
N GLN A 24 -12.42 -9.39 4.13
CA GLN A 24 -11.59 -8.47 4.91
C GLN A 24 -11.82 -8.61 6.42
N SER A 25 -13.03 -8.98 6.84
CA SER A 25 -13.35 -9.21 8.27
C SER A 25 -12.61 -10.41 8.88
N TYR A 26 -12.04 -11.27 8.04
CA TYR A 26 -11.15 -12.36 8.45
C TYR A 26 -9.67 -12.02 8.22
N VAL A 27 -9.37 -11.39 7.09
CA VAL A 27 -7.98 -11.11 6.71
C VAL A 27 -7.34 -10.10 7.64
N LEU A 28 -7.99 -8.93 7.84
CA LEU A 28 -7.40 -7.83 8.62
C LEU A 28 -7.26 -8.12 10.12
N PRO A 29 -8.29 -8.64 10.84
CA PRO A 29 -8.18 -8.84 12.28
C PRO A 29 -7.55 -10.17 12.69
N TYR A 30 -7.46 -11.16 11.79
CA TYR A 30 -6.96 -12.48 12.15
C TYR A 30 -5.77 -12.92 11.31
N LEU A 31 -5.93 -13.08 9.99
CA LEU A 31 -4.89 -13.68 9.15
C LEU A 31 -3.61 -12.84 9.14
N VAL A 32 -3.74 -11.52 8.95
CA VAL A 32 -2.59 -10.62 8.92
C VAL A 32 -1.84 -10.61 10.25
N PRO A 33 -2.47 -10.39 11.43
CA PRO A 33 -1.76 -10.45 12.71
C PRO A 33 -1.15 -11.82 12.99
N MET A 34 -1.79 -12.93 12.60
CA MET A 34 -1.22 -14.27 12.77
C MET A 34 0.07 -14.44 11.97
N LEU A 35 0.10 -13.99 10.72
CA LEU A 35 1.28 -14.05 9.88
C LEU A 35 2.39 -13.14 10.41
N GLU A 36 2.07 -11.91 10.81
CA GLU A 36 3.03 -10.96 11.38
C GLU A 36 3.61 -11.47 12.71
N ASN A 37 2.79 -12.06 13.56
CA ASN A 37 3.25 -12.71 14.81
C ASN A 37 4.15 -13.94 14.54
N ALA A 38 3.98 -14.58 13.41
CA ALA A 38 4.87 -15.64 12.93
C ALA A 38 6.16 -15.13 12.27
N GLY A 39 6.35 -13.82 12.21
CA GLY A 39 7.54 -13.17 11.66
C GLY A 39 7.46 -12.80 10.18
N ALA A 40 6.28 -12.89 9.56
CA ALA A 40 6.11 -12.49 8.16
C ALA A 40 6.01 -10.97 8.03
N CYS A 41 6.58 -10.41 6.97
CA CYS A 41 6.30 -9.05 6.51
C CYS A 41 5.09 -9.11 5.57
N VAL A 42 3.92 -8.68 6.04
CA VAL A 42 2.67 -8.82 5.29
C VAL A 42 2.36 -7.52 4.52
N MET A 43 2.26 -7.63 3.22
CA MET A 43 1.84 -6.55 2.33
C MET A 43 0.44 -6.82 1.78
N LEU A 44 -0.37 -5.77 1.67
CA LEU A 44 -1.75 -5.85 1.20
C LEU A 44 -1.95 -4.90 0.01
N PRO A 45 -2.69 -5.33 -1.04
CA PRO A 45 -3.07 -4.45 -2.15
C PRO A 45 -4.30 -3.58 -1.82
N ARG A 46 -4.59 -3.39 -0.55
CA ARG A 46 -5.71 -2.60 -0.03
C ARG A 46 -5.28 -1.85 1.23
N GLU A 47 -6.03 -0.81 1.60
CA GLU A 47 -5.86 -0.18 2.90
C GLU A 47 -6.16 -1.19 4.02
N ARG A 48 -5.25 -1.27 4.98
CA ARG A 48 -5.39 -2.16 6.14
C ARG A 48 -5.97 -1.48 7.37
N ASP A 49 -5.91 -0.13 7.42
CA ASP A 49 -6.44 0.61 8.54
C ASP A 49 -7.93 0.91 8.36
N VAL A 50 -8.71 0.54 9.37
CA VAL A 50 -10.14 0.83 9.43
C VAL A 50 -10.44 2.23 9.99
N GLN A 51 -9.41 2.99 10.36
CA GLN A 51 -9.56 4.36 10.88
C GLN A 51 -10.17 5.28 9.82
N LYS A 52 -11.18 6.04 10.21
CA LYS A 52 -11.88 7.01 9.34
C LYS A 52 -11.03 8.24 8.99
N TYR A 53 -10.04 8.56 9.81
CA TYR A 53 -9.14 9.68 9.58
C TYR A 53 -7.92 9.22 8.79
N GLU A 54 -7.43 10.12 7.94
CA GLU A 54 -6.12 10.04 7.29
C GLU A 54 -5.42 11.37 7.49
N ILE A 55 -4.22 11.33 8.02
CA ILE A 55 -3.37 12.48 8.20
C ILE A 55 -2.10 12.25 7.37
N LEU A 56 -1.76 13.22 6.56
CA LEU A 56 -0.59 13.20 5.70
C LEU A 56 0.36 14.27 6.18
N ALA A 57 1.57 13.90 6.53
CA ALA A 57 2.65 14.82 6.87
C ALA A 57 3.74 14.67 5.80
N ASP A 58 3.97 15.72 5.03
CA ASP A 58 4.75 15.71 3.81
C ASP A 58 5.91 16.70 3.91
N ASN A 59 7.08 16.36 3.33
CA ASN A 59 8.22 17.25 3.29
C ASN A 59 7.96 18.52 2.46
N ASP A 60 7.02 18.49 1.52
CA ASP A 60 6.63 19.65 0.73
C ASP A 60 5.55 20.51 1.42
N ALA A 61 4.94 20.02 2.52
CA ALA A 61 3.89 20.71 3.25
C ALA A 61 4.43 21.55 4.42
N ALA A 62 4.14 22.85 4.40
CA ALA A 62 4.63 23.78 5.43
C ALA A 62 4.12 23.39 6.84
N GLY A 63 5.04 23.36 7.81
CA GLY A 63 4.73 23.11 9.23
C GLY A 63 4.55 21.64 9.61
N GLN A 64 4.58 20.73 8.67
CA GLN A 64 4.44 19.30 8.92
C GLN A 64 5.78 18.55 8.92
N TYR A 65 6.81 19.17 8.40
CA TYR A 65 8.13 18.58 8.25
C TYR A 65 9.21 19.58 8.66
N ARG A 66 10.24 19.10 9.33
CA ARG A 66 11.45 19.86 9.62
C ARG A 66 12.70 19.00 9.55
N GLU A 67 13.82 19.63 9.24
CA GLU A 67 15.14 19.03 9.22
C GLU A 67 15.99 19.57 10.39
N GLU A 68 16.60 18.66 11.13
CA GLU A 68 17.64 18.96 12.11
C GLU A 68 18.97 18.55 11.52
N GLU A 69 19.84 19.52 11.31
CA GLU A 69 21.10 19.29 10.61
C GLU A 69 22.21 18.87 11.55
N GLY A 70 22.80 17.72 11.26
CA GLY A 70 24.09 17.28 11.76
C GLY A 70 25.25 17.69 10.83
N PRO A 71 26.35 16.93 10.83
CA PRO A 71 27.46 17.15 9.91
C PRO A 71 27.09 16.99 8.42
N GLU A 72 26.28 15.98 8.12
CA GLU A 72 25.73 15.75 6.79
C GLU A 72 24.45 16.58 6.62
N LYS A 73 24.33 17.27 5.49
CA LYS A 73 23.22 18.17 5.22
C LYS A 73 22.17 17.52 4.33
N TRP A 74 20.91 17.79 4.63
CA TRP A 74 19.81 17.43 3.76
C TRP A 74 19.89 18.14 2.42
N GLN A 75 19.61 17.44 1.35
CA GLN A 75 19.67 17.91 -0.03
C GLN A 75 18.34 17.57 -0.74
N PRO A 76 17.96 18.32 -1.79
CA PRO A 76 16.88 17.91 -2.67
C PRO A 76 17.09 16.50 -3.21
N GLY A 77 16.03 15.70 -3.22
CA GLY A 77 15.97 14.36 -3.80
C GLY A 77 15.30 14.33 -5.17
N GLY A 78 14.64 13.21 -5.47
CA GLY A 78 13.86 13.00 -6.69
C GLY A 78 12.39 13.40 -6.53
N MET A 79 11.54 12.82 -7.39
CA MET A 79 10.08 12.89 -7.23
C MET A 79 9.64 12.16 -5.97
N GLY A 80 8.57 12.65 -5.35
CA GLY A 80 7.98 12.12 -4.15
C GLY A 80 6.47 12.29 -4.15
N PHE A 81 5.90 12.00 -3.00
CA PHE A 81 4.49 12.19 -2.72
C PHE A 81 4.17 13.68 -2.53
N ALA A 82 2.99 14.09 -2.97
CA ALA A 82 2.30 15.27 -2.45
C ALA A 82 0.79 15.15 -2.64
N HIS A 83 0.03 15.57 -1.65
CA HIS A 83 -1.44 15.60 -1.72
C HIS A 83 -1.91 16.95 -2.27
N VAL A 84 -1.82 17.12 -3.58
CA VAL A 84 -2.13 18.41 -4.25
C VAL A 84 -3.57 18.51 -4.76
N GLN A 85 -4.33 17.40 -4.73
CA GLN A 85 -5.71 17.33 -5.23
C GLN A 85 -6.62 16.68 -4.20
N GLN A 86 -7.84 17.19 -4.05
CA GLN A 86 -8.85 16.56 -3.20
C GLN A 86 -9.38 15.26 -3.81
N VAL A 87 -9.49 15.21 -5.14
CA VAL A 87 -10.01 14.06 -5.89
C VAL A 87 -9.09 13.75 -7.05
N TYR A 88 -8.63 12.52 -7.10
CA TYR A 88 -7.76 12.00 -8.17
C TYR A 88 -8.58 11.26 -9.22
N THR A 89 -8.23 11.46 -10.48
CA THR A 89 -8.80 10.74 -11.62
C THR A 89 -7.83 9.68 -12.15
N THR A 90 -8.30 8.83 -13.04
CA THR A 90 -7.46 7.78 -13.64
C THR A 90 -6.19 8.35 -14.28
N GLY A 91 -5.06 7.70 -14.03
CA GLY A 91 -3.74 8.10 -14.54
C GLY A 91 -2.99 9.09 -13.64
N GLN A 92 -3.66 9.76 -12.72
CA GLN A 92 -3.01 10.64 -11.75
C GLN A 92 -2.33 9.81 -10.65
N ASN A 93 -1.14 10.23 -10.24
CA ASN A 93 -0.33 9.52 -9.25
C ASN A 93 0.25 10.53 -8.25
N PRO A 94 -0.17 10.49 -6.96
CA PRO A 94 0.29 11.44 -5.96
C PRO A 94 1.80 11.35 -5.67
N PHE A 95 2.46 10.25 -6.00
CA PHE A 95 3.92 10.09 -5.85
C PHE A 95 4.74 10.73 -6.98
N ARG A 96 4.08 11.47 -7.87
CA ARG A 96 4.71 12.26 -8.93
C ARG A 96 4.45 13.77 -8.77
N ASP A 97 3.72 14.15 -7.74
CA ASP A 97 3.26 15.51 -7.51
C ASP A 97 4.17 16.28 -6.55
N GLY A 98 5.03 15.59 -5.80
CA GLY A 98 5.93 16.14 -4.79
C GLY A 98 7.40 15.85 -5.04
N THR A 99 8.21 16.13 -4.00
CA THR A 99 9.65 15.93 -4.00
C THR A 99 10.08 15.08 -2.81
N THR A 100 11.29 14.53 -2.86
CA THR A 100 11.93 13.86 -1.74
C THR A 100 13.12 14.65 -1.22
N ARG A 101 13.55 14.35 0.01
CA ARG A 101 14.80 14.84 0.60
C ARG A 101 15.78 13.69 0.77
N ARG A 102 17.08 13.99 0.77
CA ARG A 102 18.12 12.98 0.94
C ARG A 102 19.29 13.52 1.75
N VAL A 103 19.94 12.63 2.50
CA VAL A 103 21.12 12.93 3.29
C VAL A 103 22.08 11.74 3.24
N ARG A 104 23.38 11.96 3.40
CA ARG A 104 24.34 10.86 3.53
C ARG A 104 24.29 10.26 4.93
N SER A 105 24.39 8.96 5.01
CA SER A 105 24.39 8.23 6.26
C SER A 105 25.73 8.35 7.00
N VAL A 106 25.64 8.23 8.32
CA VAL A 106 26.78 8.16 9.27
C VAL A 106 26.68 6.89 10.11
N THR A 107 27.83 6.38 10.57
CA THR A 107 27.89 5.18 11.43
C THR A 107 27.91 5.54 12.93
N GLY A 108 28.06 6.81 13.27
CA GLY A 108 28.11 7.31 14.64
C GLY A 108 28.36 8.81 14.68
N GLY A 109 28.39 9.36 15.89
CA GLY A 109 28.54 10.81 16.10
C GLY A 109 27.20 11.54 16.03
N ALA A 110 27.25 12.85 15.69
CA ALA A 110 26.05 13.65 15.52
C ALA A 110 25.29 13.25 14.24
N GLU A 111 23.99 13.19 14.36
CA GLU A 111 23.08 12.73 13.29
C GLU A 111 22.28 13.91 12.73
N SER A 112 21.93 13.82 11.46
CA SER A 112 20.89 14.65 10.86
C SER A 112 19.56 13.92 10.98
N ARG A 113 18.47 14.67 11.20
CA ARG A 113 17.13 14.12 11.41
C ARG A 113 16.12 14.79 10.51
N ALA A 114 15.15 14.03 10.08
CA ALA A 114 13.90 14.50 9.52
C ALA A 114 12.79 14.15 10.51
N VAL A 115 11.90 15.11 10.79
CA VAL A 115 10.83 14.96 11.78
C VAL A 115 9.51 15.35 11.15
N TRP A 116 8.52 14.47 11.24
CA TRP A 116 7.16 14.71 10.79
C TRP A 116 6.24 14.98 11.99
N THR A 117 5.53 16.09 11.91
CA THR A 117 4.52 16.52 12.86
C THR A 117 3.14 16.36 12.25
N ALA A 118 2.22 15.76 12.98
CA ALA A 118 0.85 15.54 12.55
C ALA A 118 -0.14 16.08 13.59
N ASP A 119 -1.25 16.60 13.11
CA ASP A 119 -2.40 16.99 13.94
C ASP A 119 -3.42 15.85 13.97
N ILE A 120 -3.42 15.07 15.04
CA ILE A 120 -4.26 13.89 15.20
C ILE A 120 -5.66 14.32 15.67
N PRO A 121 -6.73 14.03 14.91
CA PRO A 121 -8.08 14.55 15.21
C PRO A 121 -8.69 14.00 16.50
N GLU A 122 -8.43 12.76 16.81
CA GLU A 122 -8.92 12.11 18.04
C GLU A 122 -7.93 11.05 18.51
N ARG A 123 -7.92 10.78 19.81
CA ARG A 123 -7.14 9.68 20.37
C ARG A 123 -7.63 8.35 19.82
N GLY A 124 -6.71 7.54 19.29
CA GLY A 124 -7.05 6.25 18.70
C GLY A 124 -5.84 5.47 18.19
N GLU A 125 -6.11 4.27 17.72
CA GLU A 125 -5.11 3.47 17.02
C GLU A 125 -5.08 3.83 15.54
N TYR A 126 -3.88 4.07 15.04
CA TYR A 126 -3.62 4.46 13.65
C TYR A 126 -2.50 3.61 13.06
N ALA A 127 -2.70 3.13 11.85
CA ALA A 127 -1.59 2.61 11.05
C ALA A 127 -0.68 3.75 10.61
N VAL A 128 0.61 3.54 10.70
CA VAL A 128 1.63 4.50 10.26
C VAL A 128 2.40 3.92 9.10
N TYR A 129 2.50 4.72 8.04
CA TYR A 129 3.23 4.39 6.81
C TYR A 129 4.23 5.50 6.52
N VAL A 130 5.32 5.12 5.86
CA VAL A 130 6.34 6.05 5.36
C VAL A 130 6.52 5.87 3.86
N SER A 131 7.00 6.91 3.20
CA SER A 131 7.45 6.85 1.81
C SER A 131 8.85 7.43 1.67
N TYR A 132 9.53 7.05 0.60
CA TYR A 132 10.90 7.47 0.27
C TYR A 132 11.21 7.16 -1.20
N ASP A 133 12.28 7.71 -1.72
CA ASP A 133 12.87 7.31 -3.00
C ASP A 133 13.82 6.13 -2.81
N SER A 134 13.84 5.18 -3.75
CA SER A 134 14.66 3.98 -3.69
C SER A 134 15.69 3.93 -4.80
N THR A 135 16.96 3.77 -4.41
CA THR A 135 18.06 3.46 -5.32
C THR A 135 18.97 2.38 -4.72
N PRO A 136 19.79 1.69 -5.50
CA PRO A 136 20.78 0.75 -4.98
C PRO A 136 21.82 1.40 -4.03
N GLN A 137 21.93 2.73 -4.05
CA GLN A 137 22.83 3.50 -3.20
C GLN A 137 22.21 3.88 -1.84
N ASN A 138 20.93 3.64 -1.65
CA ASN A 138 20.28 3.95 -0.38
C ASN A 138 20.73 3.01 0.75
N ALA A 139 20.49 3.44 1.99
CA ALA A 139 20.72 2.61 3.18
C ALA A 139 19.73 1.43 3.19
N ASP A 140 20.23 0.27 3.56
CA ASP A 140 19.41 -0.94 3.75
C ASP A 140 18.85 -1.04 5.18
N ASP A 141 19.11 -0.04 6.01
CA ASP A 141 18.76 0.02 7.42
C ASP A 141 18.41 1.44 7.89
N ALA A 142 17.72 2.24 7.09
CA ALA A 142 17.32 3.60 7.49
C ALA A 142 16.48 3.58 8.79
N GLN A 143 16.88 4.40 9.76
CA GLN A 143 16.35 4.34 11.13
C GLN A 143 15.16 5.26 11.30
N TYR A 144 13.97 4.69 11.26
CA TYR A 144 12.72 5.36 11.60
C TYR A 144 12.34 5.10 13.05
N THR A 145 11.79 6.10 13.71
CA THR A 145 11.18 5.98 15.04
C THR A 145 9.76 6.54 14.99
N VAL A 146 8.80 5.76 15.45
CA VAL A 146 7.41 6.20 15.65
C VAL A 146 7.22 6.53 17.12
N HIS A 147 6.79 7.77 17.41
CA HIS A 147 6.47 8.25 18.75
C HIS A 147 4.99 8.05 19.04
N HIS A 148 4.65 7.35 20.11
CA HIS A 148 3.27 6.98 20.43
C HIS A 148 3.05 6.90 21.94
N LEU A 149 1.81 6.74 22.39
CA LEU A 149 1.49 6.73 23.82
C LEU A 149 2.14 5.57 24.61
N GLY A 150 2.55 4.51 23.95
CA GLY A 150 3.31 3.41 24.56
C GLY A 150 4.82 3.64 24.64
N GLY A 151 5.32 4.79 24.15
CA GLY A 151 6.74 5.11 24.04
C GLY A 151 7.21 5.20 22.58
N ASP A 152 8.46 4.86 22.34
CA ASP A 152 9.08 4.91 21.00
C ASP A 152 9.23 3.52 20.41
N SER A 153 8.86 3.36 19.14
CA SER A 153 9.12 2.13 18.37
C SER A 153 10.04 2.43 17.20
N SER A 154 11.16 1.71 17.12
CA SER A 154 12.18 1.93 16.09
C SER A 154 12.17 0.83 15.04
N PHE A 155 12.41 1.23 13.79
CA PHE A 155 12.37 0.37 12.61
C PHE A 155 13.61 0.62 11.73
N ALA A 156 14.24 -0.47 11.29
CA ALA A 156 15.27 -0.42 10.27
C ALA A 156 14.62 -0.72 8.89
N VAL A 157 14.45 0.31 8.09
CA VAL A 157 13.79 0.19 6.78
C VAL A 157 14.80 0.09 5.66
N ASN A 158 14.67 -0.94 4.83
CA ASN A 158 15.53 -1.09 3.66
C ASN A 158 15.07 -0.19 2.53
N GLN A 159 15.73 0.95 2.37
CA GLN A 159 15.42 1.93 1.33
C GLN A 159 16.04 1.60 -0.04
N THR A 160 16.72 0.47 -0.21
CA THR A 160 17.18 0.03 -1.55
C THR A 160 16.02 -0.54 -2.38
N MET A 161 14.86 -0.73 -1.78
CA MET A 161 13.63 -1.25 -2.38
C MET A 161 12.39 -0.56 -1.80
N GLY A 162 11.24 -0.69 -2.46
CA GLY A 162 9.95 -0.22 -1.94
C GLY A 162 9.72 1.29 -2.04
N GLY A 163 10.52 2.03 -2.80
CA GLY A 163 10.33 3.48 -2.97
C GLY A 163 9.12 3.84 -3.82
N GLY A 164 8.59 5.06 -3.60
CA GLY A 164 7.44 5.59 -4.35
C GLY A 164 6.11 4.90 -4.02
N THR A 165 5.98 4.36 -2.82
CA THR A 165 4.75 3.77 -2.28
C THR A 165 4.69 3.88 -0.77
N TRP A 166 3.54 3.51 -0.19
CA TRP A 166 3.36 3.46 1.26
C TRP A 166 3.94 2.18 1.85
N ILE A 167 4.93 2.32 2.72
CA ILE A 167 5.54 1.23 3.50
C ILE A 167 4.99 1.28 4.92
N TYR A 168 4.30 0.22 5.30
CA TYR A 168 3.70 0.08 6.62
C TYR A 168 4.75 -0.19 7.70
N LEU A 169 4.71 0.58 8.79
CA LEU A 169 5.58 0.39 9.95
C LEU A 169 4.89 -0.35 11.09
N GLY A 170 3.63 -0.04 11.35
CA GLY A 170 2.90 -0.62 12.46
C GLY A 170 1.60 0.11 12.75
N ARG A 171 0.88 -0.34 13.79
CA ARG A 171 -0.32 0.31 14.31
C ARG A 171 -0.03 0.81 15.73
N PHE A 172 -0.31 2.08 15.99
CA PHE A 172 0.10 2.76 17.21
C PHE A 172 -1.04 3.58 17.80
N LEU A 173 -1.10 3.59 19.13
CA LEU A 173 -2.03 4.45 19.87
C LEU A 173 -1.46 5.87 19.93
N LEU A 174 -2.12 6.81 19.26
CA LEU A 174 -1.76 8.22 19.23
C LEU A 174 -2.77 9.05 20.05
N ASP A 175 -2.30 10.12 20.68
CA ASP A 175 -3.19 11.07 21.36
C ASP A 175 -3.72 12.11 20.37
N ALA A 176 -4.79 12.82 20.75
CA ALA A 176 -5.30 13.91 19.96
C ALA A 176 -4.41 15.14 20.04
N GLY A 177 -4.36 15.92 18.97
CA GLY A 177 -3.59 17.17 18.88
C GLY A 177 -2.32 17.05 18.06
N SER A 178 -1.59 18.17 17.99
CA SER A 178 -0.36 18.27 17.22
C SER A 178 0.81 17.64 17.97
N GLN A 179 1.49 16.68 17.32
CA GLN A 179 2.61 15.97 17.91
C GLN A 179 3.61 15.52 16.83
N GLU A 180 4.85 15.35 17.23
CA GLU A 180 5.84 14.66 16.40
C GLU A 180 5.50 13.17 16.39
N VAL A 181 5.26 12.61 15.22
CA VAL A 181 4.83 11.20 15.09
C VAL A 181 5.94 10.32 14.58
N VAL A 182 6.73 10.81 13.62
CA VAL A 182 7.82 10.02 13.03
C VAL A 182 9.10 10.84 12.99
N THR A 183 10.18 10.20 13.33
CA THR A 183 11.55 10.71 13.14
C THR A 183 12.34 9.73 12.28
N LEU A 184 13.11 10.24 11.32
CA LEU A 184 14.10 9.51 10.53
C LEU A 184 15.48 10.07 10.81
N THR A 185 16.45 9.24 11.18
CA THR A 185 17.84 9.66 11.33
C THR A 185 18.69 9.16 10.18
N ASN A 186 19.80 9.83 9.92
CA ASN A 186 20.77 9.37 8.93
C ASN A 186 21.76 8.34 9.46
N ARG A 187 21.50 7.75 10.63
CA ARG A 187 22.31 6.64 11.15
C ARG A 187 22.10 5.39 10.31
N SER A 188 23.20 4.72 9.98
CA SER A 188 23.21 3.43 9.28
C SER A 188 24.45 2.63 9.69
N ARG A 189 24.44 1.34 9.46
CA ARG A 189 25.62 0.48 9.62
C ARG A 189 26.73 0.84 8.62
N GLN A 190 26.40 1.51 7.53
CA GLN A 190 27.33 1.92 6.47
C GLN A 190 27.29 3.43 6.29
N ALA A 191 28.43 4.11 6.42
CA ALA A 191 28.52 5.53 6.14
C ALA A 191 28.48 5.82 4.63
N GLY A 192 27.99 7.01 4.27
CA GLY A 192 27.96 7.51 2.88
C GLY A 192 26.85 6.94 2.01
N ARG A 193 25.99 6.05 2.54
CA ARG A 193 24.76 5.62 1.87
C ARG A 193 23.76 6.78 1.84
N ILE A 194 22.74 6.70 1.02
CA ILE A 194 21.69 7.70 0.93
C ILE A 194 20.56 7.29 1.86
N VAL A 195 20.11 8.19 2.74
CA VAL A 195 18.85 8.10 3.46
C VAL A 195 17.88 9.07 2.81
N SER A 196 16.72 8.59 2.39
CA SER A 196 15.68 9.36 1.72
C SER A 196 14.50 9.59 2.65
N ALA A 197 13.97 10.82 2.64
CA ALA A 197 12.76 11.23 3.36
C ALA A 197 11.74 11.77 2.36
N ASP A 198 10.46 11.45 2.59
CA ASP A 198 9.33 11.88 1.76
C ASP A 198 8.13 12.15 2.70
N ALA A 199 7.07 11.42 2.61
CA ALA A 199 5.86 11.63 3.38
C ALA A 199 5.61 10.54 4.44
N VAL A 200 4.80 10.88 5.43
CA VAL A 200 4.22 9.98 6.42
C VAL A 200 2.71 10.01 6.29
N LYS A 201 2.10 8.83 6.21
CA LYS A 201 0.65 8.63 6.21
C LYS A 201 0.23 7.97 7.52
N ILE A 202 -0.78 8.53 8.17
CA ILE A 202 -1.32 8.08 9.46
C ILE A 202 -2.81 7.85 9.30
N GLY A 203 -3.24 6.61 9.55
CA GLY A 203 -4.64 6.20 9.42
C GLY A 203 -5.06 5.79 8.01
N GLY A 204 -6.32 5.36 7.88
CA GLY A 204 -6.90 4.83 6.64
C GLY A 204 -7.58 5.88 5.78
N GLY A 205 -8.51 6.63 6.38
CA GLY A 205 -9.28 7.69 5.73
C GLY A 205 -10.38 7.21 4.82
N TYR A 206 -10.94 8.16 4.10
CA TYR A 206 -11.94 7.95 3.04
C TYR A 206 -11.28 8.00 1.67
N GLY A 207 -11.90 7.34 0.68
CA GLY A 207 -11.43 7.36 -0.69
C GLY A 207 -11.46 8.75 -1.31
N ASN A 208 -10.44 9.07 -2.09
CA ASN A 208 -10.32 10.32 -2.84
C ASN A 208 -10.06 10.07 -4.33
N ILE A 209 -10.29 8.84 -4.80
CA ILE A 209 -10.11 8.45 -6.20
C ILE A 209 -11.48 8.41 -6.89
N ALA A 210 -11.66 9.20 -7.95
CA ALA A 210 -12.83 9.13 -8.80
C ALA A 210 -12.55 8.30 -10.06
N ARG A 211 -13.51 7.45 -10.45
CA ARG A 211 -13.46 6.65 -11.68
C ARG A 211 -14.38 7.21 -12.76
N THR A 212 -14.86 8.42 -12.60
CA THR A 212 -15.61 9.10 -13.63
C THR A 212 -14.68 9.42 -14.79
N VAL A 213 -14.93 8.80 -15.93
CA VAL A 213 -14.31 9.24 -17.17
C VAL A 213 -14.95 10.57 -17.54
N CYS A 214 -14.29 11.65 -17.18
CA CYS A 214 -14.68 12.96 -17.66
C CYS A 214 -14.27 13.09 -19.13
N ASP A 215 -15.16 12.70 -20.03
CA ASP A 215 -14.93 12.78 -21.46
C ASP A 215 -15.30 14.18 -21.99
N SER A 216 -14.73 15.21 -21.37
CA SER A 216 -14.86 16.60 -21.82
C SER A 216 -14.32 16.79 -23.23
N LEU A 217 -13.42 15.92 -23.70
CA LEU A 217 -12.88 15.95 -25.05
C LEU A 217 -13.89 15.41 -26.08
N ARG A 218 -14.72 14.43 -25.68
CA ARG A 218 -15.75 13.86 -26.58
C ARG A 218 -17.12 14.52 -26.45
N ARG A 219 -17.35 15.24 -25.34
CA ARG A 219 -18.62 15.95 -25.08
C ARG A 219 -18.32 17.35 -24.55
N PRO A 220 -18.02 18.33 -25.43
CA PRO A 220 -17.82 19.73 -25.02
C PRO A 220 -19.03 20.25 -24.23
N GLY A 221 -18.78 20.86 -23.07
CA GLY A 221 -19.81 21.37 -22.17
C GLY A 221 -20.35 20.40 -21.14
N MET A 222 -19.83 19.16 -21.07
CA MET A 222 -20.18 18.22 -20.01
C MET A 222 -19.54 18.67 -18.70
N VAL A 223 -20.35 18.92 -17.68
CA VAL A 223 -19.85 19.12 -16.30
C VAL A 223 -19.52 17.76 -15.71
N CYS A 224 -18.27 17.57 -15.36
CA CYS A 224 -17.83 16.35 -14.71
C CYS A 224 -18.02 16.49 -13.21
N HIS A 225 -18.93 15.71 -12.66
CA HIS A 225 -19.01 15.52 -11.22
C HIS A 225 -18.00 14.43 -10.82
N LEU A 226 -16.91 14.85 -10.19
CA LEU A 226 -15.90 13.92 -9.66
C LEU A 226 -16.41 13.42 -8.30
N GLU A 227 -17.07 12.25 -8.32
CA GLU A 227 -17.57 11.62 -7.10
C GLU A 227 -16.56 10.57 -6.61
N THR A 228 -16.29 10.57 -5.32
CA THR A 228 -15.58 9.51 -4.62
C THR A 228 -16.58 8.52 -4.02
N SER A 229 -16.10 7.38 -3.50
CA SER A 229 -16.98 6.34 -2.95
C SER A 229 -17.84 6.81 -1.77
N GLY A 230 -17.35 7.77 -0.99
CA GLY A 230 -17.97 8.15 0.29
C GLY A 230 -17.82 7.10 1.39
N TYR A 231 -17.10 6.02 1.13
CA TYR A 231 -16.80 4.95 2.08
C TYR A 231 -15.35 5.07 2.61
N PRO A 232 -15.08 4.49 3.80
CA PRO A 232 -13.71 4.34 4.27
C PRO A 232 -12.85 3.60 3.24
N ARG A 233 -11.59 4.00 3.13
CA ARG A 233 -10.68 3.50 2.09
C ARG A 233 -10.50 1.98 2.15
N PHE A 234 -10.50 1.36 3.34
CA PHE A 234 -10.40 -0.09 3.45
C PHE A 234 -11.57 -0.85 2.80
N CYS A 235 -12.72 -0.19 2.60
CA CYS A 235 -13.88 -0.76 1.92
C CYS A 235 -13.75 -0.75 0.40
N GLU A 236 -12.86 0.06 -0.15
CA GLU A 236 -12.70 0.20 -1.60
C GLU A 236 -11.95 -0.99 -2.21
N GLY A 237 -12.15 -1.22 -3.49
CA GLY A 237 -11.41 -2.21 -4.26
C GLY A 237 -9.90 -1.95 -4.28
N ALA A 238 -9.12 -3.00 -4.51
CA ALA A 238 -7.66 -2.94 -4.54
C ALA A 238 -7.13 -1.91 -5.54
N ARG A 239 -7.76 -1.79 -6.71
CA ARG A 239 -7.34 -0.85 -7.75
C ARG A 239 -7.29 0.61 -7.29
N TYR A 240 -8.19 1.04 -6.40
CA TYR A 240 -8.24 2.41 -5.87
C TYR A 240 -7.12 2.67 -4.87
N TRP A 241 -6.88 1.70 -3.99
CA TRP A 241 -5.73 1.73 -3.08
C TRP A 241 -4.41 1.76 -3.85
N LEU A 242 -4.25 0.93 -4.87
CA LEU A 242 -3.01 0.83 -5.64
C LEU A 242 -2.67 2.15 -6.36
N GLN A 243 -3.68 2.85 -6.91
CA GLN A 243 -3.44 4.19 -7.44
C GLN A 243 -3.01 5.17 -6.34
N TRP A 244 -3.68 5.18 -5.19
CA TRP A 244 -3.33 6.01 -4.04
C TRP A 244 -1.94 5.67 -3.48
N ALA A 245 -1.54 4.42 -3.57
CA ALA A 245 -0.24 3.92 -3.16
C ALA A 245 0.87 4.09 -4.24
N GLY A 246 0.63 4.87 -5.29
CA GLY A 246 1.66 5.26 -6.25
C GLY A 246 1.93 4.28 -7.39
N PHE A 247 1.18 3.19 -7.50
CA PHE A 247 1.39 2.23 -8.59
C PHE A 247 0.96 2.78 -9.95
N ASP A 248 1.61 2.29 -11.01
CA ASP A 248 1.34 2.68 -12.38
C ASP A 248 -0.06 2.21 -12.85
N GLU A 249 -0.66 2.94 -13.79
CA GLU A 249 -1.97 2.63 -14.35
C GLU A 249 -2.05 1.19 -14.92
N LYS A 250 -0.97 0.68 -15.48
CA LYS A 250 -0.91 -0.71 -15.98
C LYS A 250 -1.10 -1.75 -14.87
N VAL A 251 -0.79 -1.40 -13.62
CA VAL A 251 -0.98 -2.29 -12.48
C VAL A 251 -2.44 -2.26 -12.02
N TYR A 252 -3.02 -1.08 -11.83
CA TYR A 252 -4.36 -0.96 -11.25
C TYR A 252 -5.49 -0.87 -12.29
N SER A 253 -5.18 -0.72 -13.56
CA SER A 253 -6.18 -0.60 -14.63
C SER A 253 -5.84 -1.46 -15.87
N PRO A 254 -5.59 -2.78 -15.72
CA PRO A 254 -5.14 -3.64 -16.81
C PRO A 254 -6.17 -3.78 -17.95
N LYS A 255 -7.42 -3.37 -17.75
CA LYS A 255 -8.49 -3.26 -18.78
C LYS A 255 -8.75 -1.81 -19.20
N GLU A 256 -7.82 -0.90 -18.93
CA GLU A 256 -7.88 0.49 -19.37
C GLU A 256 -9.18 1.21 -18.94
N ASN A 257 -9.65 0.97 -17.73
CA ASN A 257 -10.89 1.52 -17.17
C ASN A 257 -12.19 1.11 -17.90
N ARG A 258 -12.16 0.08 -18.70
CA ARG A 258 -13.36 -0.38 -19.42
C ARG A 258 -14.24 -1.31 -18.59
N ASP A 259 -13.66 -1.95 -17.58
CA ASP A 259 -14.33 -2.93 -16.72
C ASP A 259 -13.75 -2.86 -15.32
N ASP A 260 -14.41 -2.12 -14.44
CA ASP A 260 -13.93 -1.83 -13.10
C ASP A 260 -13.73 -3.10 -12.27
N TYR A 261 -14.64 -4.05 -12.40
CA TYR A 261 -14.53 -5.33 -11.70
C TYR A 261 -13.31 -6.14 -12.14
N LYS A 262 -13.07 -6.22 -13.46
CA LYS A 262 -11.89 -6.93 -13.97
C LYS A 262 -10.60 -6.20 -13.62
N ASP A 263 -10.59 -4.89 -13.71
CA ASP A 263 -9.45 -4.09 -13.28
C ASP A 263 -9.13 -4.36 -11.81
N ASP A 264 -10.15 -4.43 -10.92
CA ASP A 264 -9.92 -4.69 -9.51
C ASP A 264 -9.32 -6.07 -9.25
N TYR A 265 -9.95 -7.16 -9.71
CA TYR A 265 -9.44 -8.49 -9.37
C TYR A 265 -8.11 -8.82 -10.06
N MET A 266 -7.85 -8.28 -11.25
CA MET A 266 -6.58 -8.47 -11.95
C MET A 266 -5.45 -7.64 -11.34
N SER A 267 -5.74 -6.44 -10.84
CA SER A 267 -4.75 -5.55 -10.25
C SER A 267 -3.96 -6.20 -9.13
N ARG A 268 -4.57 -7.09 -8.35
CA ARG A 268 -3.94 -7.78 -7.22
C ARG A 268 -2.76 -8.65 -7.67
N ALA A 269 -2.92 -9.40 -8.76
CA ALA A 269 -1.83 -10.19 -9.33
C ALA A 269 -0.78 -9.32 -10.04
N HIS A 270 -1.20 -8.28 -10.77
CA HIS A 270 -0.28 -7.30 -11.36
C HIS A 270 0.55 -6.56 -10.30
N TRP A 271 -0.06 -6.29 -9.15
CA TRP A 271 0.63 -5.68 -8.03
C TRP A 271 1.75 -6.57 -7.48
N VAL A 272 1.52 -7.86 -7.29
CA VAL A 272 2.59 -8.79 -6.86
C VAL A 272 3.77 -8.75 -7.85
N ASN A 273 3.48 -8.76 -9.15
CA ASN A 273 4.51 -8.60 -10.18
C ASN A 273 5.22 -7.24 -10.09
N ALA A 274 4.50 -6.16 -9.78
CA ALA A 274 5.09 -4.84 -9.61
C ALA A 274 5.97 -4.74 -8.35
N LEU A 275 5.66 -5.48 -7.30
CA LEU A 275 6.52 -5.55 -6.11
C LEU A 275 7.87 -6.19 -6.45
N THR A 276 7.87 -7.34 -7.11
CA THR A 276 9.08 -8.09 -7.40
C THR A 276 9.85 -7.55 -8.59
N GLY A 277 9.15 -7.11 -9.64
CA GLY A 277 9.73 -6.75 -10.95
C GLY A 277 10.19 -7.94 -11.77
N GLY A 278 10.48 -7.72 -13.04
CA GLY A 278 11.08 -8.72 -13.92
C GLY A 278 10.26 -10.00 -14.12
N SER A 279 8.95 -9.99 -13.86
CA SER A 279 8.11 -11.15 -14.06
C SER A 279 7.86 -11.42 -15.54
N GLU A 280 7.44 -12.64 -15.90
CA GLU A 280 7.10 -13.01 -17.28
C GLU A 280 6.05 -12.06 -17.91
N ARG A 281 5.14 -11.50 -17.11
CA ARG A 281 4.12 -10.55 -17.58
C ARG A 281 4.59 -9.09 -17.59
N MET A 282 5.65 -8.78 -16.85
CA MET A 282 6.24 -7.46 -16.74
C MET A 282 7.76 -7.56 -16.83
N PRO A 283 8.31 -8.11 -17.93
CA PRO A 283 9.73 -8.45 -18.02
C PRO A 283 10.64 -7.22 -17.99
N ASP A 284 10.14 -6.08 -18.48
CA ASP A 284 10.90 -4.83 -18.55
C ASP A 284 10.70 -3.96 -17.28
N SER A 285 9.92 -4.42 -16.31
CA SER A 285 9.67 -3.69 -15.07
C SER A 285 10.73 -4.04 -14.04
N ALA A 286 11.45 -3.03 -13.55
CA ALA A 286 12.31 -3.20 -12.39
C ALA A 286 11.54 -3.48 -11.10
N GLY A 287 10.24 -3.19 -11.09
CA GLY A 287 9.38 -3.25 -9.92
C GLY A 287 9.94 -2.47 -8.74
N LEU A 288 9.42 -2.74 -7.56
CA LEU A 288 9.91 -2.15 -6.32
C LEU A 288 11.05 -2.95 -5.68
N ARG A 289 11.50 -4.03 -6.31
CA ARG A 289 12.57 -4.95 -5.86
C ARG A 289 12.27 -5.64 -4.52
N ILE A 290 11.01 -5.66 -4.10
CA ILE A 290 10.59 -6.32 -2.87
C ILE A 290 10.49 -7.82 -3.14
N PRO A 291 11.26 -8.67 -2.45
CA PRO A 291 11.12 -10.12 -2.59
C PRO A 291 9.78 -10.56 -2.01
N VAL A 292 9.05 -11.39 -2.75
CA VAL A 292 7.78 -11.98 -2.32
C VAL A 292 7.97 -13.49 -2.27
N ASP A 293 7.98 -14.05 -1.07
CA ASP A 293 8.13 -15.51 -0.85
C ASP A 293 6.82 -16.25 -1.10
N MET A 294 5.68 -15.59 -0.79
CA MET A 294 4.35 -16.17 -0.89
C MET A 294 3.31 -15.13 -1.26
N ALA A 295 2.39 -15.49 -2.13
CA ALA A 295 1.19 -14.73 -2.44
C ALA A 295 -0.04 -15.59 -2.14
N LEU A 296 -0.93 -15.09 -1.26
CA LEU A 296 -2.17 -15.73 -0.87
C LEU A 296 -3.35 -14.83 -1.25
N ALA A 297 -4.35 -15.40 -1.90
CA ALA A 297 -5.62 -14.73 -2.18
C ALA A 297 -6.74 -15.46 -1.45
N PHE A 298 -7.47 -14.73 -0.61
CA PHE A 298 -8.62 -15.24 0.11
C PHE A 298 -9.90 -14.67 -0.51
N HIS A 299 -10.78 -15.55 -0.97
CA HIS A 299 -12.03 -15.18 -1.63
C HIS A 299 -13.22 -15.85 -0.94
N SER A 300 -14.36 -15.16 -0.91
CA SER A 300 -15.67 -15.80 -0.87
C SER A 300 -16.13 -15.98 -2.33
N ASP A 301 -16.69 -17.12 -2.67
CA ASP A 301 -17.26 -17.35 -3.99
C ASP A 301 -18.78 -17.18 -3.95
N ALA A 302 -19.34 -16.59 -5.01
CA ALA A 302 -20.78 -16.36 -5.17
C ALA A 302 -21.54 -17.63 -5.64
N GLY A 303 -20.99 -18.80 -5.44
CA GLY A 303 -21.65 -20.07 -5.76
C GLY A 303 -22.91 -20.26 -4.90
N VAL A 304 -24.09 -20.31 -5.54
CA VAL A 304 -25.37 -20.57 -4.88
C VAL A 304 -25.92 -21.92 -5.40
N ARG A 305 -26.31 -22.78 -4.48
CA ARG A 305 -27.14 -23.95 -4.80
C ARG A 305 -28.57 -23.74 -4.29
N LEU A 306 -29.54 -24.22 -5.08
CA LEU A 306 -30.95 -24.02 -4.79
C LEU A 306 -31.48 -24.78 -3.57
N ASN A 307 -30.68 -25.67 -2.99
CA ASN A 307 -31.06 -26.61 -1.94
C ASN A 307 -30.24 -26.47 -0.66
N ASP A 308 -29.62 -25.31 -0.42
CA ASP A 308 -28.79 -25.02 0.75
C ASP A 308 -27.64 -26.04 1.02
N ASP A 309 -27.23 -26.79 0.00
CA ASP A 309 -26.09 -27.69 0.13
C ASP A 309 -24.79 -26.89 0.38
N ILE A 310 -23.97 -27.41 1.27
CA ILE A 310 -22.63 -26.87 1.53
C ILE A 310 -21.79 -27.05 0.25
N ILE A 311 -21.28 -25.95 -0.28
CA ILE A 311 -20.41 -25.98 -1.47
C ILE A 311 -18.99 -26.40 -1.10
N GLY A 312 -18.55 -26.06 0.12
CA GLY A 312 -17.23 -26.41 0.63
C GLY A 312 -16.18 -25.32 0.34
N THR A 313 -14.92 -25.69 0.61
CA THR A 313 -13.76 -24.82 0.42
C THR A 313 -12.96 -25.31 -0.81
N LEU A 314 -12.51 -24.37 -1.64
CA LEU A 314 -11.73 -24.66 -2.85
C LEU A 314 -10.35 -24.04 -2.75
N GLY A 315 -9.32 -24.88 -2.79
CA GLY A 315 -7.93 -24.44 -2.95
C GLY A 315 -7.55 -24.38 -4.42
N ILE A 316 -7.01 -23.26 -4.87
CA ILE A 316 -6.59 -23.07 -6.26
C ILE A 316 -5.09 -22.76 -6.29
N PHE A 317 -4.36 -23.46 -7.12
CA PHE A 317 -2.95 -23.22 -7.39
C PHE A 317 -2.64 -23.34 -8.89
N TYR A 318 -1.53 -22.77 -9.33
CA TYR A 318 -1.14 -22.77 -10.73
C TYR A 318 0.30 -23.23 -10.91
N THR A 319 0.51 -24.25 -11.77
CA THR A 319 1.81 -24.92 -11.92
C THR A 319 2.38 -24.89 -13.34
N ARG A 320 1.66 -24.34 -14.34
CA ARG A 320 2.03 -24.52 -15.75
C ARG A 320 3.02 -23.48 -16.31
N GLU A 321 3.07 -22.30 -15.70
CA GLU A 321 3.89 -21.21 -16.20
C GLU A 321 5.39 -21.52 -16.09
N ASN A 322 6.20 -21.01 -16.98
CA ASN A 322 7.67 -21.21 -17.04
C ASN A 322 8.08 -22.70 -16.91
N LYS A 323 7.38 -23.57 -17.66
CA LYS A 323 7.63 -25.04 -17.64
C LYS A 323 7.54 -25.66 -16.24
N GLY A 324 6.67 -25.13 -15.40
CA GLY A 324 6.45 -25.61 -14.05
C GLY A 324 7.46 -25.14 -12.99
N LYS A 325 8.24 -24.10 -13.29
CA LYS A 325 9.26 -23.58 -12.37
C LYS A 325 9.06 -22.09 -12.07
N PHE A 326 9.47 -21.67 -10.90
CA PHE A 326 9.72 -20.27 -10.58
C PHE A 326 11.04 -19.81 -11.20
N GLU A 327 11.29 -18.49 -11.29
CA GLU A 327 12.53 -17.93 -11.85
C GLU A 327 13.79 -18.45 -11.14
N GLY A 328 13.74 -18.63 -9.84
CA GLY A 328 14.82 -19.24 -9.04
C GLY A 328 15.00 -20.75 -9.24
N GLY A 329 14.31 -21.36 -10.23
CA GLY A 329 14.40 -22.79 -10.55
C GLY A 329 13.61 -23.73 -9.65
N ALA A 330 12.98 -23.21 -8.58
CA ALA A 330 12.13 -24.02 -7.70
C ALA A 330 10.88 -24.50 -8.44
N ASP A 331 10.42 -25.69 -8.09
CA ASP A 331 9.22 -26.32 -8.67
C ASP A 331 7.96 -25.60 -8.20
N ARG A 332 7.04 -25.30 -9.12
CA ARG A 332 5.73 -24.68 -8.82
C ARG A 332 4.78 -25.63 -8.09
N TYR A 333 5.09 -26.89 -7.97
CA TYR A 333 4.34 -27.81 -7.09
C TYR A 333 4.39 -27.42 -5.62
N ARG A 334 5.34 -26.60 -5.19
CA ARG A 334 5.32 -25.95 -3.86
C ARG A 334 4.03 -25.14 -3.61
N SER A 335 3.44 -24.57 -4.65
CA SER A 335 2.14 -23.87 -4.53
C SER A 335 1.00 -24.87 -4.23
N ARG A 336 1.06 -26.09 -4.79
CA ARG A 336 0.14 -27.18 -4.45
C ARG A 336 0.34 -27.58 -2.99
N ASP A 337 1.57 -27.83 -2.59
CA ASP A 337 1.88 -28.28 -1.24
C ASP A 337 1.40 -27.27 -0.19
N LEU A 338 1.59 -25.96 -0.45
CA LEU A 338 1.03 -24.90 0.38
C LEU A 338 -0.51 -24.98 0.42
N THR A 339 -1.16 -25.15 -0.73
CA THR A 339 -2.62 -25.26 -0.81
C THR A 339 -3.12 -26.47 -0.02
N ASP A 340 -2.47 -27.62 -0.15
CA ASP A 340 -2.82 -28.86 0.57
C ASP A 340 -2.67 -28.67 2.09
N ILE A 341 -1.61 -28.00 2.55
CA ILE A 341 -1.41 -27.67 3.97
C ILE A 341 -2.55 -26.80 4.48
N VAL A 342 -2.86 -25.71 3.78
CA VAL A 342 -3.92 -24.77 4.17
C VAL A 342 -5.27 -25.48 4.20
N MET A 343 -5.60 -26.23 3.15
CA MET A 343 -6.88 -26.97 3.06
C MET A 343 -7.02 -28.00 4.18
N THR A 344 -5.95 -28.72 4.54
CA THR A 344 -5.96 -29.70 5.63
C THR A 344 -6.23 -29.07 7.00
N GLN A 345 -5.92 -27.77 7.17
CA GLN A 345 -6.16 -27.05 8.43
C GLN A 345 -7.55 -26.41 8.49
N ILE A 346 -8.17 -26.14 7.33
CA ILE A 346 -9.49 -25.48 7.25
C ILE A 346 -10.63 -26.51 7.28
N VAL A 347 -10.44 -27.67 6.69
CA VAL A 347 -11.40 -28.77 6.59
C VAL A 347 -11.12 -29.80 7.67
#